data_f105d318bc691f58dce4a3944c650995
#
_entry.id   f105d318bc691f58dce4a3944c650995
#
_cell.length_a   1.000
_cell.length_b   1.000
_cell.length_c   1.000
_cell.angle_alpha   90.00
_cell.angle_beta   90.00
_cell.angle_gamma   90.00
#
_symmetry.space_group_name_H-M   'P 1'
#
loop_
_entity.id
_entity.type
_entity.pdbx_description
1 polymer ?
#
loop_
_entity_poly.entity_id
_entity_poly.type
_entity_poly.pdbx_seq_one_letter_code
_entity_poly.pdbx_strand_id
1 'polypeptide(L)'
;MLGEGVALFDVAADDLLSLAAHARAGIRTASADPPSASDLVVLDGPMRGPCRLVDLTDESLRQGVVVGTLEGNTAVAEHRCHIDLHPGTDEVTVTVRTVWRPRTFSVLPGAAGREARAYQRMGDRLVRTLGGAF
;
A
#
# COMPACT_ATOMS: atom_id res chain seq x y z
N MET A 1 14.43 4.30 3.94
CA MET A 1 15.23 4.07 2.70
C MET A 1 15.27 2.59 2.39
N LEU A 2 14.99 2.20 1.15
CA LEU A 2 15.12 0.80 0.71
C LEU A 2 16.56 0.43 0.33
N GLY A 3 17.30 1.37 -0.20
CA GLY A 3 18.62 1.18 -0.74
C GLY A 3 18.96 2.23 -1.78
N GLU A 4 19.77 1.88 -2.75
CA GLU A 4 20.23 2.79 -3.78
C GLU A 4 20.19 2.14 -5.18
N GLY A 5 19.98 2.97 -6.17
CA GLY A 5 20.12 2.63 -7.57
C GLY A 5 18.82 2.46 -8.34
N VAL A 6 18.89 2.72 -9.63
CA VAL A 6 17.74 2.63 -10.56
C VAL A 6 17.18 1.21 -10.65
N ALA A 7 18.06 0.20 -10.64
CA ALA A 7 17.62 -1.20 -10.72
C ALA A 7 16.75 -1.59 -9.52
N LEU A 8 17.12 -1.12 -8.31
CA LEU A 8 16.29 -1.32 -7.12
C LEU A 8 14.95 -0.62 -7.25
N PHE A 9 14.96 0.63 -7.72
CA PHE A 9 13.75 1.40 -7.95
C PHE A 9 12.82 0.67 -8.92
N ASP A 10 13.33 0.20 -10.04
CA ASP A 10 12.53 -0.47 -11.08
C ASP A 10 11.89 -1.75 -10.55
N VAL A 11 12.64 -2.60 -9.85
CA VAL A 11 12.11 -3.86 -9.31
C VAL A 11 11.07 -3.59 -8.23
N ALA A 12 11.34 -2.67 -7.33
CA ALA A 12 10.39 -2.31 -6.28
C ALA A 12 9.11 -1.68 -6.85
N ALA A 13 9.24 -0.86 -7.88
CA ALA A 13 8.11 -0.26 -8.56
C ALA A 13 7.23 -1.30 -9.26
N ASP A 14 7.83 -2.24 -9.97
CA ASP A 14 7.09 -3.33 -10.62
C ASP A 14 6.32 -4.16 -9.59
N ASP A 15 6.94 -4.49 -8.48
CA ASP A 15 6.31 -5.23 -7.39
C ASP A 15 5.15 -4.45 -6.76
N LEU A 16 5.27 -3.14 -6.66
CA LEU A 16 4.22 -2.30 -6.10
C LEU A 16 3.05 -2.13 -7.07
N LEU A 17 3.34 -1.76 -8.32
CA LEU A 17 2.30 -1.49 -9.33
C LEU A 17 1.50 -2.73 -9.73
N SER A 18 2.11 -3.90 -9.65
CA SER A 18 1.43 -5.18 -9.88
C SER A 18 0.67 -5.69 -8.65
N LEU A 19 0.79 -5.02 -7.51
CA LEU A 19 0.29 -5.46 -6.20
C LEU A 19 0.95 -6.74 -5.68
N ALA A 20 2.04 -7.20 -6.29
CA ALA A 20 2.76 -8.38 -5.85
C ALA A 20 3.37 -8.20 -4.46
N ALA A 21 3.86 -6.99 -4.16
CA ALA A 21 4.38 -6.67 -2.83
C ALA A 21 3.29 -6.78 -1.76
N HIS A 22 2.09 -6.31 -2.04
CA HIS A 22 0.94 -6.45 -1.15
C HIS A 22 0.62 -7.92 -0.88
N ALA A 23 0.56 -8.74 -1.93
CA ALA A 23 0.29 -10.17 -1.79
C ALA A 23 1.34 -10.88 -0.94
N ARG A 24 2.63 -10.59 -1.18
CA ARG A 24 3.73 -11.16 -0.38
C ARG A 24 3.74 -10.67 1.07
N ALA A 25 3.23 -9.48 1.32
CA ALA A 25 3.08 -8.94 2.68
C ALA A 25 1.87 -9.52 3.42
N GLY A 26 1.16 -10.47 2.82
CA GLY A 26 -0.03 -11.09 3.39
C GLY A 26 -1.30 -10.27 3.20
N ILE A 27 -1.27 -9.25 2.36
CA ILE A 27 -2.43 -8.47 1.97
C ILE A 27 -2.93 -9.05 0.65
N ARG A 28 -3.76 -10.07 0.74
CA ARG A 28 -4.28 -10.73 -0.45
C ARG A 28 -5.03 -9.74 -1.32
N THR A 29 -4.80 -9.83 -2.60
CA THR A 29 -5.45 -8.97 -3.59
C THR A 29 -6.13 -9.80 -4.64
N ALA A 30 -7.29 -9.34 -5.10
CA ALA A 30 -7.93 -9.82 -6.31
C ALA A 30 -8.15 -8.60 -7.20
N SER A 31 -7.54 -8.58 -8.35
CA SER A 31 -7.59 -7.46 -9.31
C SER A 31 -7.37 -7.94 -10.72
N ALA A 32 -7.59 -7.06 -11.70
CA ALA A 32 -7.15 -7.29 -13.07
C ALA A 32 -5.61 -7.38 -13.12
N ASP A 33 -5.09 -8.07 -14.11
CA ASP A 33 -3.65 -8.22 -14.31
C ASP A 33 -3.27 -7.71 -15.72
N PRO A 34 -2.50 -6.60 -15.85
CA PRO A 34 -2.06 -5.72 -14.77
C PRO A 34 -3.17 -4.84 -14.22
N PRO A 35 -3.09 -4.40 -12.95
CA PRO A 35 -4.03 -3.45 -12.39
C PRO A 35 -3.93 -2.08 -13.07
N SER A 36 -5.06 -1.41 -13.21
CA SER A 36 -5.15 -0.06 -13.76
C SER A 36 -5.91 0.86 -12.82
N ALA A 37 -5.72 2.16 -12.97
CA ALA A 37 -6.49 3.13 -12.21
C ALA A 37 -8.00 2.93 -12.43
N SER A 38 -8.77 3.12 -11.38
CA SER A 38 -10.22 2.87 -11.27
C SER A 38 -10.63 1.40 -11.21
N ASP A 39 -9.70 0.45 -11.29
CA ASP A 39 -10.02 -0.97 -11.13
C ASP A 39 -10.54 -1.27 -9.73
N LEU A 40 -11.46 -2.22 -9.67
CA LEU A 40 -11.89 -2.80 -8.39
C LEU A 40 -10.83 -3.76 -7.88
N VAL A 41 -10.51 -3.62 -6.61
CA VAL A 41 -9.52 -4.43 -5.92
C VAL A 41 -10.15 -4.96 -4.64
N VAL A 42 -9.97 -6.24 -4.35
CA VAL A 42 -10.37 -6.79 -3.06
C VAL A 42 -9.12 -7.02 -2.24
N LEU A 43 -9.06 -6.40 -1.06
CA LEU A 43 -7.93 -6.54 -0.15
C LEU A 43 -8.31 -7.39 1.06
N ASP A 44 -7.29 -7.96 1.68
CA ASP A 44 -7.37 -8.57 3.01
C ASP A 44 -6.71 -7.62 4.04
N GLY A 45 -6.71 -8.01 5.32
CA GLY A 45 -6.14 -7.21 6.40
C GLY A 45 -7.10 -6.15 6.94
N PRO A 46 -6.59 -5.00 7.43
CA PRO A 46 -7.43 -3.96 8.04
C PRO A 46 -8.47 -3.34 7.11
N MET A 47 -8.19 -3.33 5.79
CA MET A 47 -9.08 -2.80 4.76
C MET A 47 -9.80 -3.93 4.02
N ARG A 48 -10.24 -4.93 4.76
CA ARG A 48 -10.84 -6.13 4.18
C ARG A 48 -12.14 -5.84 3.45
N GLY A 49 -12.17 -6.19 2.18
CA GLY A 49 -13.35 -6.06 1.33
C GLY A 49 -13.09 -5.25 0.06
N PRO A 50 -14.16 -4.74 -0.55
CA PRO A 50 -14.04 -4.04 -1.82
C PRO A 50 -13.30 -2.71 -1.66
N CYS A 51 -12.37 -2.47 -2.56
CA CYS A 51 -11.61 -1.25 -2.69
C CYS A 51 -11.54 -0.84 -4.16
N ARG A 52 -11.17 0.41 -4.39
CA ARG A 52 -10.86 0.92 -5.73
C ARG A 52 -9.41 1.36 -5.76
N LEU A 53 -8.73 0.99 -6.82
CA LEU A 53 -7.42 1.54 -7.13
C LEU A 53 -7.64 2.97 -7.64
N VAL A 54 -7.49 3.94 -6.74
CA VAL A 54 -7.84 5.33 -7.00
C VAL A 54 -6.86 5.96 -7.98
N ASP A 55 -5.59 5.64 -7.83
CA ASP A 55 -4.53 6.20 -8.65
C ASP A 55 -3.35 5.23 -8.77
N LEU A 56 -2.71 5.29 -9.94
CA LEU A 56 -1.42 4.68 -10.22
C LEU A 56 -0.48 5.78 -10.70
N THR A 57 0.55 6.04 -9.92
CA THR A 57 1.59 6.98 -10.31
C THR A 57 2.72 6.20 -10.99
N ASP A 58 3.00 6.54 -12.24
CA ASP A 58 4.07 5.93 -13.03
C ASP A 58 4.91 7.03 -13.67
N GLU A 59 5.75 7.64 -12.87
CA GLU A 59 6.66 8.72 -13.25
C GLU A 59 8.11 8.24 -13.15
N SER A 60 9.02 8.93 -13.83
CA SER A 60 10.43 8.50 -13.90
C SER A 60 11.12 8.43 -12.54
N LEU A 61 10.70 9.25 -11.58
CA LEU A 61 11.32 9.33 -10.26
C LEU A 61 10.37 8.94 -9.11
N ARG A 62 9.10 8.68 -9.42
CA ARG A 62 8.10 8.28 -8.43
C ARG A 62 7.14 7.29 -9.03
N GLN A 63 6.93 6.19 -8.32
CA GLN A 63 5.90 5.23 -8.68
C GLN A 63 5.12 4.82 -7.44
N GLY A 64 3.83 4.59 -7.60
CA GLY A 64 3.00 4.28 -6.46
C GLY A 64 1.57 3.96 -6.77
N VAL A 65 0.87 3.55 -5.72
CA VAL A 65 -0.55 3.20 -5.76
C VAL A 65 -1.30 3.92 -4.66
N VAL A 66 -2.54 4.25 -4.96
CA VAL A 66 -3.51 4.75 -3.98
C VAL A 66 -4.74 3.87 -4.05
N VAL A 67 -5.12 3.28 -2.92
CA VAL A 67 -6.27 2.39 -2.79
C VAL A 67 -7.24 2.98 -1.79
N GLY A 68 -8.49 3.14 -2.17
CA GLY A 68 -9.56 3.62 -1.29
C GLY A 68 -10.62 2.56 -1.06
N THR A 69 -11.19 2.52 0.14
CA THR A 69 -12.28 1.61 0.46
C THR A 69 -13.58 2.05 -0.20
N LEU A 70 -14.39 1.08 -0.58
CA LEU A 70 -15.72 1.29 -1.14
C LEU A 70 -16.81 0.90 -0.14
N GLU A 71 -18.04 1.25 -0.46
CA GLU A 71 -19.20 0.77 0.28
C GLU A 71 -19.18 -0.76 0.35
N GLY A 72 -19.49 -1.30 1.50
CA GLY A 72 -19.39 -2.74 1.78
C GLY A 72 -18.05 -3.15 2.41
N ASN A 73 -17.05 -2.27 2.42
CA ASN A 73 -15.83 -2.51 3.17
C ASN A 73 -16.08 -2.28 4.66
N THR A 74 -15.39 -3.05 5.51
CA THR A 74 -15.47 -2.90 6.97
C THR A 74 -14.75 -1.64 7.48
N ALA A 75 -13.91 -1.02 6.67
CA ALA A 75 -13.15 0.18 7.00
C ALA A 75 -13.54 1.34 6.10
N VAL A 76 -13.24 2.56 6.56
CA VAL A 76 -13.24 3.77 5.74
C VAL A 76 -11.81 4.29 5.76
N ALA A 77 -11.06 4.06 4.68
CA ALA A 77 -9.63 4.33 4.64
C ALA A 77 -9.14 4.59 3.22
N GLU A 78 -8.02 5.29 3.13
CA GLU A 78 -7.23 5.46 1.92
C GLU A 78 -5.79 5.08 2.23
N HIS A 79 -5.26 4.16 1.44
CA HIS A 79 -3.91 3.64 1.59
C HIS A 79 -3.07 4.11 0.40
N ARG A 80 -1.94 4.73 0.71
CA ARG A 80 -0.97 5.21 -0.28
C ARG A 80 0.37 4.55 -0.06
N CYS A 81 0.99 4.11 -1.13
CA CYS A 81 2.36 3.62 -1.10
C CYS A 81 3.09 4.16 -2.33
N HIS A 82 4.20 4.86 -2.10
CA HIS A 82 5.03 5.40 -3.16
C HIS A 82 6.48 4.96 -2.98
N ILE A 83 7.16 4.81 -4.11
CA ILE A 83 8.60 4.62 -4.16
C ILE A 83 9.18 5.82 -4.90
N ASP A 84 10.17 6.46 -4.31
CA ASP A 84 10.85 7.61 -4.88
C ASP A 84 12.32 7.29 -5.12
N LEU A 85 12.80 7.65 -6.30
CA LEU A 85 14.22 7.66 -6.63
C LEU A 85 14.73 9.11 -6.52
N HIS A 86 15.71 9.34 -5.65
CA HIS A 86 16.27 10.66 -5.42
C HIS A 86 17.45 10.89 -6.35
N PRO A 87 17.33 11.80 -7.34
CA PRO A 87 18.45 12.11 -8.22
C PRO A 87 19.61 12.73 -7.43
N GLY A 88 20.83 12.43 -7.82
CA GLY A 88 22.03 12.92 -7.16
C GLY A 88 22.58 12.00 -6.07
N THR A 89 21.75 11.34 -5.30
CA THR A 89 22.15 10.33 -4.30
C THR A 89 21.85 8.91 -4.72
N ASP A 90 20.95 8.73 -5.68
CA ASP A 90 20.38 7.44 -6.10
C ASP A 90 19.64 6.69 -4.98
N GLU A 91 19.35 7.37 -3.89
CA GLU A 91 18.55 6.77 -2.81
C GLU A 91 17.16 6.40 -3.31
N VAL A 92 16.70 5.22 -2.91
CA VAL A 92 15.33 4.76 -3.13
C VAL A 92 14.62 4.73 -1.78
N THR A 93 13.55 5.50 -1.67
CA THR A 93 12.74 5.57 -0.46
C THR A 93 11.33 5.05 -0.71
N VAL A 94 10.73 4.44 0.30
CA VAL A 94 9.34 4.06 0.29
C VAL A 94 8.58 4.82 1.35
N THR A 95 7.40 5.31 0.98
CA THR A 95 6.47 5.97 1.90
C THR A 95 5.15 5.21 1.87
N VAL A 96 4.72 4.75 3.03
CA VAL A 96 3.41 4.13 3.21
C VAL A 96 2.60 5.02 4.14
N ARG A 97 1.41 5.40 3.70
CA ARG A 97 0.52 6.24 4.49
C ARG A 97 -0.91 5.72 4.36
N THR A 98 -1.55 5.52 5.50
CA THR A 98 -2.96 5.18 5.56
C THR A 98 -3.69 6.26 6.34
N VAL A 99 -4.70 6.85 5.73
CA VAL A 99 -5.64 7.75 6.37
C VAL A 99 -6.94 6.98 6.55
N TRP A 100 -7.46 6.94 7.78
CA TRP A 100 -8.61 6.13 8.10
C TRP A 100 -9.50 6.83 9.12
N ARG A 101 -10.76 6.45 9.08
CA ARG A 101 -11.74 6.91 10.05
C ARG A 101 -11.95 5.82 11.09
N PRO A 102 -11.83 6.11 12.39
CA PRO A 102 -12.17 5.17 13.44
C PRO A 102 -13.61 4.68 13.29
N ARG A 103 -13.82 3.40 13.56
CA ARG A 103 -15.17 2.81 13.56
C ARG A 103 -15.96 3.44 14.70
N THR A 104 -17.01 4.18 14.34
CA THR A 104 -17.79 4.96 15.29
C THR A 104 -18.60 4.13 16.28
N PHE A 105 -18.79 2.83 16.01
CA PHE A 105 -19.59 1.94 16.85
C PHE A 105 -18.76 1.12 17.83
N SER A 106 -17.46 1.29 17.86
CA SER A 106 -16.62 0.57 18.80
C SER A 106 -16.63 1.31 20.14
N VAL A 107 -17.44 0.82 21.06
CA VAL A 107 -17.47 1.29 22.45
C VAL A 107 -16.44 0.57 23.32
N LEU A 108 -15.67 -0.35 22.75
CA LEU A 108 -14.65 -1.11 23.47
C LEU A 108 -13.42 -0.26 23.73
N PRO A 109 -12.93 -0.19 24.99
CA PRO A 109 -11.68 0.51 25.29
C PRO A 109 -10.51 -0.01 24.43
N GLY A 110 -9.76 0.89 23.86
CA GLY A 110 -8.57 0.56 23.07
C GLY A 110 -8.83 0.11 21.64
N ALA A 111 -10.09 0.11 21.17
CA ALA A 111 -10.42 -0.31 19.79
C ALA A 111 -9.73 0.55 18.74
N ALA A 112 -9.72 1.88 18.89
CA ALA A 112 -9.03 2.78 17.98
C ALA A 112 -7.53 2.53 17.98
N GLY A 113 -6.92 2.24 19.12
CA GLY A 113 -5.51 1.91 19.23
C GLY A 113 -5.17 0.58 18.57
N ARG A 114 -6.04 -0.43 18.65
CA ARG A 114 -5.86 -1.71 17.95
C ARG A 114 -5.94 -1.52 16.44
N GLU A 115 -6.88 -0.71 15.99
CA GLU A 115 -7.03 -0.40 14.56
C GLU A 115 -5.80 0.33 14.02
N ALA A 116 -5.32 1.35 14.73
CA ALA A 116 -4.09 2.06 14.39
C ALA A 116 -2.89 1.11 14.29
N ARG A 117 -2.74 0.18 15.24
CA ARG A 117 -1.67 -0.82 15.22
C ARG A 117 -1.81 -1.79 14.05
N ALA A 118 -3.03 -2.14 13.65
CA ALA A 118 -3.26 -3.00 12.50
C ALA A 118 -2.78 -2.33 11.20
N TYR A 119 -3.08 -1.05 11.00
CA TYR A 119 -2.58 -0.29 9.85
C TYR A 119 -1.06 -0.14 9.90
N GLN A 120 -0.50 0.12 11.08
CA GLN A 120 0.96 0.21 11.24
C GLN A 120 1.64 -1.09 10.86
N ARG A 121 1.14 -2.24 11.32
CA ARG A 121 1.68 -3.55 10.97
C ARG A 121 1.57 -3.84 9.48
N MET A 122 0.48 -3.44 8.84
CA MET A 122 0.30 -3.58 7.40
C MET A 122 1.40 -2.79 6.65
N GLY A 123 1.59 -1.53 7.02
CA GLY A 123 2.63 -0.69 6.43
C GLY A 123 4.02 -1.25 6.65
N ASP A 124 4.35 -1.69 7.86
CA ASP A 124 5.65 -2.26 8.19
C ASP A 124 5.95 -3.53 7.40
N ARG A 125 4.95 -4.39 7.23
CA ARG A 125 5.09 -5.60 6.41
C ARG A 125 5.34 -5.26 4.95
N LEU A 126 4.62 -4.28 4.42
CA LEU A 126 4.79 -3.86 3.04
C LEU A 126 6.19 -3.28 2.80
N VAL A 127 6.66 -2.43 3.69
CA VAL A 127 8.01 -1.86 3.62
C VAL A 127 9.06 -2.96 3.66
N ARG A 128 8.93 -3.93 4.57
CA ARG A 128 9.87 -5.06 4.66
C ARG A 128 9.85 -5.92 3.39
N THR A 129 8.67 -6.14 2.82
CA THR A 129 8.52 -6.94 1.61
C THR A 129 9.20 -6.26 0.41
N LEU A 130 9.02 -4.95 0.26
CA LEU A 130 9.69 -4.18 -0.78
C LEU A 130 11.21 -4.16 -0.59
N GLY A 131 11.68 -3.98 0.64
CA GLY A 131 13.11 -3.98 0.96
C GLY A 131 13.74 -5.37 0.87
N GLY A 132 12.99 -6.43 1.14
CA GLY A 132 13.46 -7.81 1.11
C GLY A 132 13.46 -8.46 -0.27
N ALA A 133 13.03 -7.73 -1.33
CA ALA A 133 13.05 -8.21 -2.70
C ALA A 133 14.47 -8.29 -3.30
N PHE A 134 15.49 -7.97 -2.51
CA PHE A 134 16.90 -7.89 -2.93
C PHE A 134 17.83 -8.72 -2.07
#